data_4b321a666f35cb69cb9e640b1afcaa0f
#
_entry.id   4b321a666f35cb69cb9e640b1afcaa0f
#
_cell.length_a   1.000
_cell.length_b   1.000
_cell.length_c   1.000
_cell.angle_alpha   90.00
_cell.angle_beta   90.00
_cell.angle_gamma   90.00
#
_symmetry.space_group_name_H-M   'P 1'
#
loop_
_entity.id
_entity.type
_entity.pdbx_description
1 polymer ?
#
loop_
_entity_poly.entity_id
_entity_poly.type
_entity_poly.pdbx_seq_one_letter_code
_entity_poly.pdbx_strand_id
1 'polypeptide(L)'
;TQDKTKEDKSENTAGTTVQITDGKLSLTDGQTATIANIPAGVSYSIKETTGDRYVTLINDKITAETTGTVEEGKTTETQFVNQVIHLNITKTDLTGEREVTGAAMTLYKAEDVNEDGTVKDGAEALDSWVSGKESFHDFGPAIKAGESYVLVETVAPDGYTYAENISFTVNADGTIKTDAEKTTDKETGEDVYLVKDDVTKVSIKKMDITGNNEVAGARLLLKD
;
A
#
# COMPACT_ATOMS: atom_id res chain seq x y z
N THR A 1 -21.54 15.38 -41.03
CA THR A 1 -21.48 14.36 -39.97
C THR A 1 -21.60 12.98 -40.61
N GLN A 2 -20.49 12.39 -40.96
CA GLN A 2 -20.43 10.98 -41.35
C GLN A 2 -19.75 10.23 -40.20
N ASP A 3 -20.56 9.45 -39.52
CA ASP A 3 -20.13 8.41 -38.62
C ASP A 3 -19.45 7.31 -39.45
N LYS A 4 -18.12 7.24 -39.41
CA LYS A 4 -17.35 6.13 -39.98
C LYS A 4 -16.78 5.33 -38.82
N THR A 5 -17.59 4.42 -38.30
CA THR A 5 -17.09 3.24 -37.60
C THR A 5 -16.29 2.40 -38.59
N LYS A 6 -15.01 2.72 -38.75
CA LYS A 6 -14.05 1.78 -39.36
C LYS A 6 -13.56 0.87 -38.24
N GLU A 7 -13.78 -0.42 -38.41
CA GLU A 7 -13.08 -1.45 -37.63
C GLU A 7 -11.57 -1.29 -37.91
N ASP A 8 -10.86 -0.64 -36.98
CA ASP A 8 -9.40 -0.60 -37.00
C ASP A 8 -8.85 -1.87 -36.36
N LYS A 9 -8.15 -2.65 -37.17
CA LYS A 9 -7.38 -3.81 -36.68
C LYS A 9 -6.03 -3.33 -36.20
N SER A 10 -5.72 -3.52 -34.94
CA SER A 10 -4.38 -3.32 -34.41
C SER A 10 -3.65 -4.67 -34.28
N GLU A 11 -2.36 -4.69 -34.59
CA GLU A 11 -1.50 -5.87 -34.44
C GLU A 11 -0.64 -5.71 -33.18
N ASN A 12 -0.56 -6.77 -32.37
CA ASN A 12 0.39 -6.82 -31.26
C ASN A 12 1.72 -7.46 -31.72
N THR A 13 2.78 -7.32 -30.94
CA THR A 13 4.12 -7.87 -31.23
C THR A 13 4.15 -9.41 -31.37
N ALA A 14 3.12 -10.12 -30.95
CA ALA A 14 2.98 -11.58 -31.09
C ALA A 14 2.23 -11.97 -32.38
N GLY A 15 1.90 -11.02 -33.26
CA GLY A 15 1.15 -11.27 -34.49
C GLY A 15 -0.34 -11.57 -34.28
N THR A 16 -0.85 -11.37 -33.10
CA THR A 16 -2.29 -11.51 -32.79
C THR A 16 -3.01 -10.20 -33.04
N THR A 17 -4.08 -10.20 -33.82
CA THR A 17 -4.92 -9.03 -34.03
C THR A 17 -5.71 -8.72 -32.74
N VAL A 18 -5.52 -7.53 -32.20
CA VAL A 18 -6.31 -7.05 -31.06
C VAL A 18 -7.52 -6.29 -31.58
N GLN A 19 -8.70 -6.60 -31.08
CA GLN A 19 -9.94 -5.92 -31.45
C GLN A 19 -10.08 -4.62 -30.67
N ILE A 20 -10.32 -3.52 -31.37
CA ILE A 20 -10.75 -2.26 -30.77
C ILE A 20 -12.27 -2.24 -30.82
N THR A 21 -12.91 -2.29 -29.65
CA THR A 21 -14.36 -2.21 -29.51
C THR A 21 -14.74 -0.93 -28.80
N ASP A 22 -15.56 -0.11 -29.41
CA ASP A 22 -15.98 1.19 -28.87
C ASP A 22 -14.80 2.08 -28.44
N GLY A 23 -13.72 2.09 -29.22
CA GLY A 23 -12.51 2.83 -28.92
C GLY A 23 -11.68 2.27 -27.74
N LYS A 24 -12.01 1.07 -27.26
CA LYS A 24 -11.30 0.39 -26.15
C LYS A 24 -10.43 -0.73 -26.66
N LEU A 25 -9.26 -0.83 -26.09
CA LEU A 25 -8.23 -1.81 -26.37
C LEU A 25 -7.73 -2.39 -25.04
N SER A 26 -7.56 -3.70 -24.95
CA SER A 26 -6.97 -4.35 -23.77
C SER A 26 -5.61 -4.91 -24.13
N LEU A 27 -4.60 -4.52 -23.36
CA LEU A 27 -3.24 -5.05 -23.43
C LEU A 27 -2.86 -5.66 -22.09
N THR A 28 -2.08 -6.73 -22.14
CA THR A 28 -1.42 -7.31 -20.98
C THR A 28 0.05 -6.89 -20.95
N ASP A 29 0.73 -7.15 -19.85
CA ASP A 29 2.15 -6.85 -19.70
C ASP A 29 2.99 -7.36 -20.89
N GLY A 30 3.92 -6.52 -21.34
CA GLY A 30 4.79 -6.79 -22.49
C GLY A 30 4.13 -6.72 -23.88
N GLN A 31 2.82 -6.45 -23.95
CA GLN A 31 2.13 -6.32 -25.25
C GLN A 31 2.24 -4.92 -25.84
N THR A 32 2.36 -4.86 -27.16
CA THR A 32 2.32 -3.62 -27.94
C THR A 32 1.21 -3.69 -28.96
N ALA A 33 0.42 -2.63 -29.08
CA ALA A 33 -0.55 -2.46 -30.16
C ALA A 33 -0.10 -1.34 -31.11
N THR A 34 -0.18 -1.59 -32.39
CA THR A 34 0.09 -0.59 -33.42
C THR A 34 -1.19 -0.26 -34.19
N ILE A 35 -1.55 1.01 -34.18
CA ILE A 35 -2.69 1.52 -34.96
C ILE A 35 -2.11 2.22 -36.19
N ALA A 36 -2.39 1.67 -37.35
CA ALA A 36 -1.85 2.15 -38.63
C ALA A 36 -2.92 2.85 -39.49
N ASN A 37 -2.47 3.51 -40.55
CA ASN A 37 -3.31 4.18 -41.55
C ASN A 37 -4.15 5.36 -40.98
N ILE A 38 -3.67 6.00 -39.93
CA ILE A 38 -4.28 7.23 -39.41
C ILE A 38 -3.76 8.40 -40.27
N PRO A 39 -4.62 9.27 -40.82
CA PRO A 39 -4.17 10.44 -41.60
C PRO A 39 -3.33 11.41 -40.73
N ALA A 40 -2.31 12.01 -41.36
CA ALA A 40 -1.56 13.10 -40.71
C ALA A 40 -2.49 14.27 -40.33
N GLY A 41 -2.19 14.92 -39.20
CA GLY A 41 -2.99 16.02 -38.63
C GLY A 41 -4.16 15.59 -37.75
N VAL A 42 -4.44 14.29 -37.64
CA VAL A 42 -5.47 13.78 -36.72
C VAL A 42 -4.94 13.86 -35.27
N SER A 43 -5.71 14.49 -34.40
CA SER A 43 -5.43 14.48 -32.97
C SER A 43 -5.95 13.20 -32.30
N TYR A 44 -5.21 12.69 -31.32
CA TYR A 44 -5.60 11.52 -30.55
C TYR A 44 -5.47 11.78 -29.05
N SER A 45 -6.23 11.05 -28.26
CA SER A 45 -6.07 10.90 -26.83
C SER A 45 -6.07 9.41 -26.49
N ILE A 46 -5.16 9.01 -25.63
CA ILE A 46 -5.10 7.65 -25.07
C ILE A 46 -5.19 7.77 -23.56
N LYS A 47 -6.20 7.12 -22.97
CA LYS A 47 -6.41 7.09 -21.54
C LYS A 47 -6.40 5.65 -21.06
N GLU A 48 -5.59 5.37 -20.03
CA GLU A 48 -5.63 4.10 -19.34
C GLU A 48 -6.64 4.11 -18.22
N THR A 49 -7.28 2.97 -17.98
CA THR A 49 -8.12 2.70 -16.83
C THR A 49 -7.53 1.51 -16.10
N THR A 50 -6.90 1.77 -14.95
CA THR A 50 -6.34 0.76 -14.06
C THR A 50 -7.18 0.61 -12.80
N GLY A 51 -6.92 -0.44 -12.01
CA GLY A 51 -7.44 -0.55 -10.65
C GLY A 51 -6.73 0.41 -9.70
N ASP A 52 -7.36 0.71 -8.58
CA ASP A 52 -6.89 1.66 -7.55
C ASP A 52 -5.53 1.30 -6.91
N ARG A 53 -5.12 0.06 -7.05
CA ARG A 53 -3.84 -0.49 -6.59
C ARG A 53 -2.62 0.02 -7.37
N TYR A 54 -2.83 0.67 -8.50
CA TYR A 54 -1.74 1.04 -9.40
C TYR A 54 -1.62 2.55 -9.57
N VAL A 55 -0.39 3.00 -9.76
CA VAL A 55 -0.06 4.31 -10.29
C VAL A 55 0.36 4.14 -11.74
N THR A 56 -0.33 4.81 -12.66
CA THR A 56 0.01 4.79 -14.09
C THR A 56 1.07 5.84 -14.40
N LEU A 57 2.13 5.42 -15.09
CA LEU A 57 3.12 6.30 -15.70
C LEU A 57 3.02 6.17 -17.22
N ILE A 58 3.00 7.32 -17.89
CA ILE A 58 3.09 7.39 -19.35
C ILE A 58 4.39 8.10 -19.73
N ASN A 59 5.30 7.40 -20.38
CA ASN A 59 6.63 7.91 -20.72
C ASN A 59 7.31 8.53 -19.48
N ASP A 60 7.35 7.79 -18.37
CA ASP A 60 7.93 8.16 -17.07
C ASP A 60 7.24 9.33 -16.34
N LYS A 61 6.06 9.75 -16.77
CA LYS A 61 5.27 10.78 -16.09
C LYS A 61 4.04 10.18 -15.44
N ILE A 62 3.77 10.54 -14.19
CA ILE A 62 2.56 10.14 -13.49
C ILE A 62 1.35 10.82 -14.14
N THR A 63 0.65 10.08 -14.96
CA THR A 63 -0.58 10.48 -15.64
C THR A 63 -1.25 9.24 -16.23
N ALA A 64 -2.56 9.21 -16.27
CA ALA A 64 -3.32 8.14 -16.91
C ALA A 64 -3.78 8.53 -18.34
N GLU A 65 -3.42 9.70 -18.83
CA GLU A 65 -3.85 10.19 -20.16
C GLU A 65 -2.71 10.90 -20.89
N THR A 66 -2.59 10.65 -22.19
CA THR A 66 -1.72 11.38 -23.09
C THR A 66 -2.48 11.78 -24.35
N THR A 67 -2.09 12.89 -24.93
CA THR A 67 -2.66 13.42 -26.19
C THR A 67 -1.56 13.74 -27.17
N GLY A 68 -1.88 13.69 -28.45
CA GLY A 68 -0.95 14.03 -29.52
C GLY A 68 -1.64 14.29 -30.83
N THR A 69 -0.82 14.53 -31.86
CA THR A 69 -1.27 14.67 -33.24
C THR A 69 -0.41 13.77 -34.14
N VAL A 70 -1.04 13.05 -35.03
CA VAL A 70 -0.35 12.17 -35.97
C VAL A 70 0.47 13.01 -36.97
N GLU A 71 1.77 12.76 -37.05
CA GLU A 71 2.69 13.44 -37.95
C GLU A 71 2.98 12.57 -39.18
N GLU A 72 3.13 13.21 -40.36
CA GLU A 72 3.42 12.53 -41.58
C GLU A 72 4.78 11.81 -41.53
N GLY A 73 4.78 10.52 -41.90
CA GLY A 73 5.99 9.72 -41.96
C GLY A 73 6.61 9.36 -40.63
N LYS A 74 5.91 9.62 -39.49
CA LYS A 74 6.39 9.29 -38.14
C LYS A 74 5.51 8.26 -37.48
N THR A 75 6.15 7.46 -36.62
CA THR A 75 5.49 6.62 -35.62
C THR A 75 5.67 7.28 -34.24
N THR A 76 4.58 7.52 -33.53
CA THR A 76 4.63 7.98 -32.16
C THR A 76 4.46 6.78 -31.25
N GLU A 77 5.39 6.61 -30.33
CA GLU A 77 5.36 5.54 -29.33
C GLU A 77 4.92 6.11 -27.98
N THR A 78 4.06 5.37 -27.31
CA THR A 78 3.60 5.70 -25.94
C THR A 78 3.73 4.47 -25.08
N GLN A 79 4.51 4.55 -24.02
CA GLN A 79 4.68 3.49 -23.05
C GLN A 79 3.82 3.75 -21.82
N PHE A 80 3.04 2.76 -21.43
CA PHE A 80 2.28 2.74 -20.19
C PHE A 80 2.96 1.78 -19.22
N VAL A 81 3.22 2.24 -18.00
CA VAL A 81 3.77 1.43 -16.92
C VAL A 81 2.84 1.56 -15.71
N ASN A 82 2.40 0.44 -15.18
CA ASN A 82 1.57 0.38 -13.97
C ASN A 82 2.43 -0.06 -12.80
N GLN A 83 2.74 0.89 -11.92
CA GLN A 83 3.46 0.65 -10.69
C GLN A 83 2.49 0.23 -9.60
N VAL A 84 2.73 -0.93 -8.97
CA VAL A 84 1.93 -1.42 -7.84
C VAL A 84 2.24 -0.59 -6.59
N ILE A 85 1.21 -0.26 -5.83
CA ILE A 85 1.35 0.34 -4.50
C ILE A 85 1.48 -0.79 -3.48
N HIS A 86 2.53 -0.76 -2.67
CA HIS A 86 2.75 -1.69 -1.57
C HIS A 86 2.75 -0.96 -0.22
N LEU A 87 2.13 -1.58 0.77
CA LEU A 87 2.20 -1.17 2.17
C LEU A 87 2.42 -2.42 3.02
N ASN A 88 3.66 -2.86 3.09
CA ASN A 88 4.05 -4.04 3.85
C ASN A 88 4.21 -3.67 5.33
N ILE A 89 3.49 -4.36 6.21
CA ILE A 89 3.48 -4.15 7.65
C ILE A 89 3.91 -5.43 8.37
N THR A 90 4.83 -5.30 9.32
CA THR A 90 5.17 -6.38 10.25
C THR A 90 4.95 -5.94 11.69
N LYS A 91 4.63 -6.90 12.56
CA LYS A 91 4.41 -6.70 13.99
C LYS A 91 5.61 -7.17 14.78
N THR A 92 6.25 -6.28 15.55
CA THR A 92 7.47 -6.60 16.29
C THR A 92 7.41 -6.12 17.74
N ASP A 93 8.35 -6.59 18.57
CA ASP A 93 8.63 -5.98 19.87
C ASP A 93 9.33 -4.62 19.68
N LEU A 94 9.58 -3.91 20.77
CA LEU A 94 10.25 -2.59 20.73
C LEU A 94 11.62 -2.60 20.07
N THR A 95 12.32 -3.73 20.03
CA THR A 95 13.63 -3.81 19.39
C THR A 95 13.52 -3.80 17.86
N GLY A 96 12.36 -4.19 17.32
CA GLY A 96 12.14 -4.36 15.88
C GLY A 96 12.74 -5.66 15.31
N GLU A 97 13.32 -6.51 16.17
CA GLU A 97 14.03 -7.72 15.72
C GLU A 97 13.18 -8.99 15.84
N ARG A 98 12.24 -9.01 16.80
CA ARG A 98 11.42 -10.17 17.06
C ARG A 98 9.98 -9.94 16.66
N GLU A 99 9.47 -10.79 15.79
CA GLU A 99 8.05 -10.82 15.44
C GLU A 99 7.18 -11.10 16.68
N VAL A 100 6.06 -10.39 16.78
CA VAL A 100 5.04 -10.59 17.81
C VAL A 100 3.80 -11.17 17.14
N THR A 101 3.41 -12.36 17.60
CA THR A 101 2.30 -13.14 17.04
C THR A 101 0.99 -12.87 17.79
N GLY A 102 -0.13 -12.82 17.06
CA GLY A 102 -1.49 -12.74 17.62
C GLY A 102 -2.04 -11.32 17.75
N ALA A 103 -1.32 -10.30 17.29
CA ALA A 103 -1.87 -8.94 17.16
C ALA A 103 -2.85 -8.87 16.00
N ALA A 104 -4.06 -8.32 16.23
CA ALA A 104 -4.97 -8.01 15.14
C ALA A 104 -4.82 -6.54 14.73
N MET A 105 -4.46 -6.33 13.47
CA MET A 105 -4.28 -5.03 12.84
C MET A 105 -5.42 -4.78 11.87
N THR A 106 -6.00 -3.59 11.88
CA THR A 106 -7.08 -3.21 10.96
C THR A 106 -6.80 -1.84 10.34
N LEU A 107 -6.99 -1.76 9.04
CA LEU A 107 -6.80 -0.56 8.25
C LEU A 107 -8.12 0.20 8.09
N TYR A 108 -8.08 1.51 8.36
CA TYR A 108 -9.20 2.43 8.16
C TYR A 108 -8.78 3.64 7.33
N LYS A 109 -9.74 4.34 6.74
CA LYS A 109 -9.48 5.69 6.23
C LYS A 109 -9.16 6.64 7.38
N ALA A 110 -8.30 7.62 7.15
CA ALA A 110 -7.93 8.58 8.19
C ALA A 110 -9.14 9.39 8.70
N GLU A 111 -10.12 9.64 7.84
CA GLU A 111 -11.37 10.32 8.21
C GLU A 111 -12.28 9.51 9.16
N ASP A 112 -12.07 8.19 9.26
CA ASP A 112 -12.83 7.27 10.11
C ASP A 112 -12.22 7.05 11.49
N VAL A 113 -11.08 7.70 11.77
CA VAL A 113 -10.41 7.65 13.08
C VAL A 113 -10.43 9.04 13.71
N ASN A 114 -10.78 9.13 15.00
CA ASN A 114 -10.80 10.37 15.76
C ASN A 114 -9.37 10.82 16.12
N GLU A 115 -9.23 12.09 16.51
CA GLU A 115 -7.94 12.65 16.95
C GLU A 115 -7.35 11.93 18.20
N ASP A 116 -8.18 11.33 19.02
CA ASP A 116 -7.77 10.52 20.18
C ASP A 116 -7.35 9.08 19.80
N GLY A 117 -7.39 8.74 18.51
CA GLY A 117 -7.03 7.43 17.98
C GLY A 117 -8.16 6.40 18.02
N THR A 118 -9.35 6.74 18.51
CA THR A 118 -10.49 5.82 18.50
C THR A 118 -11.14 5.74 17.12
N VAL A 119 -11.56 4.56 16.74
CA VAL A 119 -12.29 4.33 15.48
C VAL A 119 -13.73 4.84 15.64
N LYS A 120 -14.25 5.56 14.66
CA LYS A 120 -15.62 6.09 14.66
C LYS A 120 -16.65 4.97 14.52
N ASP A 121 -17.83 5.17 15.14
CA ASP A 121 -18.95 4.26 14.97
C ASP A 121 -19.36 4.13 13.51
N GLY A 122 -19.44 2.89 13.02
CA GLY A 122 -19.80 2.60 11.63
C GLY A 122 -18.66 2.72 10.62
N ALA A 123 -17.42 2.98 11.07
CA ALA A 123 -16.25 2.96 10.20
C ALA A 123 -16.09 1.61 9.50
N GLU A 124 -15.76 1.66 8.20
CA GLU A 124 -15.52 0.47 7.40
C GLU A 124 -14.06 0.02 7.53
N ALA A 125 -13.85 -1.24 7.94
CA ALA A 125 -12.52 -1.86 7.89
C ALA A 125 -12.18 -2.15 6.42
N LEU A 126 -11.09 -1.54 5.91
CA LEU A 126 -10.66 -1.73 4.53
C LEU A 126 -9.93 -3.06 4.34
N ASP A 127 -9.14 -3.44 5.34
CA ASP A 127 -8.42 -4.72 5.40
C ASP A 127 -8.06 -5.03 6.86
N SER A 128 -7.82 -6.32 7.16
CA SER A 128 -7.44 -6.79 8.50
C SER A 128 -6.49 -7.96 8.43
N TRP A 129 -5.51 -7.96 9.31
CA TRP A 129 -4.49 -9.00 9.41
C TRP A 129 -4.22 -9.39 10.86
N VAL A 130 -3.91 -10.68 11.09
CA VAL A 130 -3.42 -11.17 12.39
C VAL A 130 -1.98 -11.64 12.24
N SER A 131 -1.07 -11.04 13.01
CA SER A 131 0.36 -11.32 12.95
C SER A 131 0.72 -12.77 13.33
N GLY A 132 1.83 -13.28 12.78
CA GLY A 132 2.42 -14.58 13.13
C GLY A 132 2.16 -15.72 12.14
N LYS A 133 1.48 -15.48 11.02
CA LYS A 133 1.36 -16.46 9.93
C LYS A 133 2.27 -16.16 8.75
N GLU A 134 2.53 -14.88 8.53
CA GLU A 134 3.35 -14.33 7.46
C GLU A 134 4.31 -13.31 8.08
N SER A 135 5.52 -13.18 7.55
CA SER A 135 6.53 -12.25 8.06
C SER A 135 6.11 -10.78 7.99
N PHE A 136 5.23 -10.46 7.04
CA PHE A 136 4.56 -9.17 6.89
C PHE A 136 3.24 -9.34 6.12
N HIS A 137 2.37 -8.35 6.17
CA HIS A 137 1.15 -8.28 5.37
C HIS A 137 1.19 -7.05 4.46
N ASP A 138 0.82 -7.22 3.17
CA ASP A 138 0.70 -6.12 2.21
C ASP A 138 -0.72 -5.56 2.18
N PHE A 139 -0.93 -4.41 2.79
CA PHE A 139 -2.18 -3.66 2.74
C PHE A 139 -2.37 -2.88 1.43
N GLY A 140 -1.41 -2.92 0.51
CA GLY A 140 -1.46 -2.24 -0.79
C GLY A 140 -2.75 -2.44 -1.58
N PRO A 141 -3.36 -3.65 -1.61
CA PRO A 141 -4.63 -3.87 -2.29
C PRO A 141 -5.81 -3.03 -1.78
N ALA A 142 -5.75 -2.54 -0.55
CA ALA A 142 -6.82 -1.77 0.11
C ALA A 142 -6.62 -0.25 0.06
N ILE A 143 -5.51 0.24 -0.50
CA ILE A 143 -5.15 1.66 -0.51
C ILE A 143 -5.06 2.25 -1.91
N LYS A 144 -5.16 3.59 -1.99
CA LYS A 144 -5.15 4.37 -3.24
C LYS A 144 -4.18 5.53 -3.13
N ALA A 145 -3.58 5.90 -4.26
CA ALA A 145 -2.77 7.12 -4.34
C ALA A 145 -3.60 8.38 -4.04
N GLY A 146 -3.01 9.29 -3.27
CA GLY A 146 -3.61 10.56 -2.87
C GLY A 146 -4.50 10.49 -1.63
N GLU A 147 -4.69 9.31 -1.02
CA GLU A 147 -5.51 9.13 0.18
C GLU A 147 -4.68 8.91 1.44
N SER A 148 -5.29 9.15 2.61
CA SER A 148 -4.67 8.95 3.93
C SER A 148 -5.41 7.91 4.74
N TYR A 149 -4.66 7.15 5.54
CA TYR A 149 -5.13 5.99 6.26
C TYR A 149 -4.55 5.94 7.68
N VAL A 150 -5.18 5.14 8.52
CA VAL A 150 -4.69 4.81 9.87
C VAL A 150 -4.77 3.29 10.05
N LEU A 151 -3.65 2.70 10.46
CA LEU A 151 -3.58 1.33 10.90
C LEU A 151 -3.75 1.29 12.41
N VAL A 152 -4.72 0.51 12.88
CA VAL A 152 -5.10 0.40 14.29
C VAL A 152 -4.89 -1.04 14.75
N GLU A 153 -4.21 -1.22 15.89
CA GLU A 153 -4.20 -2.50 16.57
C GLU A 153 -5.51 -2.67 17.33
N THR A 154 -6.34 -3.59 16.88
CA THR A 154 -7.66 -3.86 17.48
C THR A 154 -7.63 -4.93 18.55
N VAL A 155 -6.60 -5.79 18.56
CA VAL A 155 -6.32 -6.79 19.60
C VAL A 155 -4.82 -6.84 19.84
N ALA A 156 -4.40 -6.53 21.05
CA ALA A 156 -3.01 -6.73 21.47
C ALA A 156 -2.77 -8.21 21.87
N PRO A 157 -1.58 -8.78 21.61
CA PRO A 157 -1.24 -10.13 22.05
C PRO A 157 -1.11 -10.23 23.58
N ASP A 158 -1.27 -11.42 24.11
CA ASP A 158 -1.10 -11.69 25.52
C ASP A 158 0.30 -11.26 26.02
N GLY A 159 0.32 -10.44 27.07
CA GLY A 159 1.55 -9.93 27.67
C GLY A 159 2.14 -8.68 26.99
N TYR A 160 1.43 -8.10 26.04
CA TYR A 160 1.81 -6.85 25.37
C TYR A 160 0.79 -5.73 25.62
N THR A 161 1.24 -4.49 25.45
CA THR A 161 0.36 -3.32 25.39
C THR A 161 -0.07 -3.08 23.95
N TYR A 162 -1.17 -2.36 23.74
CA TYR A 162 -1.54 -1.92 22.39
C TYR A 162 -0.46 -1.02 21.79
N ALA A 163 -0.16 -1.22 20.53
CA ALA A 163 0.66 -0.28 19.77
C ALA A 163 -0.06 1.06 19.58
N GLU A 164 0.72 2.12 19.37
CA GLU A 164 0.17 3.38 18.87
C GLU A 164 -0.30 3.21 17.44
N ASN A 165 -1.40 3.90 17.09
CA ASN A 165 -1.91 3.91 15.72
C ASN A 165 -0.86 4.49 14.77
N ILE A 166 -0.74 3.91 13.58
CA ILE A 166 0.15 4.41 12.54
C ILE A 166 -0.67 5.13 11.47
N SER A 167 -0.42 6.43 11.33
CA SER A 167 -0.99 7.23 10.24
C SER A 167 -0.04 7.26 9.05
N PHE A 168 -0.58 7.16 7.85
CA PHE A 168 0.18 7.31 6.63
C PHE A 168 -0.65 7.90 5.49
N THR A 169 0.05 8.49 4.52
CA THR A 169 -0.52 9.02 3.30
C THR A 169 0.15 8.36 2.11
N VAL A 170 -0.64 7.91 1.16
CA VAL A 170 -0.15 7.43 -0.13
C VAL A 170 -0.01 8.64 -1.05
N ASN A 171 1.21 9.00 -1.41
CA ASN A 171 1.46 10.10 -2.35
C ASN A 171 0.91 9.78 -3.75
N ALA A 172 0.80 10.80 -4.61
CA ALA A 172 0.32 10.62 -5.98
C ALA A 172 1.20 9.66 -6.82
N ASP A 173 2.46 9.50 -6.45
CA ASP A 173 3.42 8.58 -7.07
C ASP A 173 3.40 7.16 -6.47
N GLY A 174 2.48 6.89 -5.55
CA GLY A 174 2.36 5.60 -4.87
C GLY A 174 3.32 5.39 -3.70
N THR A 175 4.22 6.34 -3.42
CA THR A 175 5.10 6.26 -2.26
C THR A 175 4.35 6.51 -0.96
N ILE A 176 4.79 5.84 0.12
CA ILE A 176 4.19 5.96 1.44
C ILE A 176 4.89 7.03 2.26
N LYS A 177 4.13 7.98 2.80
CA LYS A 177 4.58 8.99 3.75
C LYS A 177 4.05 8.64 5.15
N THR A 178 4.95 8.36 6.09
CA THR A 178 4.65 8.01 7.48
C THR A 178 5.86 8.30 8.36
N ASP A 179 5.64 8.41 9.68
CA ASP A 179 6.71 8.48 10.68
C ASP A 179 7.08 7.10 11.26
N ALA A 180 6.41 6.02 10.81
CA ALA A 180 6.73 4.67 11.24
C ALA A 180 8.14 4.26 10.84
N GLU A 181 8.84 3.56 11.73
CA GLU A 181 10.12 2.95 11.40
C GLU A 181 9.93 1.86 10.34
N LYS A 182 10.96 1.66 9.52
CA LYS A 182 10.92 0.65 8.46
C LYS A 182 12.23 -0.14 8.38
N THR A 183 12.11 -1.32 7.83
CA THR A 183 13.22 -2.16 7.38
C THR A 183 13.03 -2.49 5.91
N THR A 184 13.97 -3.19 5.32
CA THR A 184 13.87 -3.66 3.93
C THR A 184 13.79 -5.18 3.92
N ASP A 185 12.78 -5.73 3.27
CA ASP A 185 12.70 -7.16 3.04
C ASP A 185 13.84 -7.61 2.13
N LYS A 186 14.55 -8.70 2.51
CA LYS A 186 15.76 -9.14 1.82
C LYS A 186 15.48 -9.90 0.53
N GLU A 187 14.28 -10.43 0.37
CA GLU A 187 13.89 -11.21 -0.80
C GLU A 187 13.30 -10.32 -1.89
N THR A 188 12.43 -9.39 -1.50
CA THR A 188 11.75 -8.48 -2.45
C THR A 188 12.47 -7.16 -2.65
N GLY A 189 13.27 -6.72 -1.67
CA GLY A 189 13.89 -5.39 -1.66
C GLY A 189 12.93 -4.26 -1.29
N GLU A 190 11.71 -4.58 -0.88
CA GLU A 190 10.67 -3.62 -0.54
C GLU A 190 10.77 -3.13 0.91
N ASP A 191 10.25 -1.93 1.16
CA ASP A 191 10.10 -1.39 2.50
C ASP A 191 9.04 -2.16 3.28
N VAL A 192 9.33 -2.50 4.54
CA VAL A 192 8.41 -3.10 5.50
C VAL A 192 8.36 -2.21 6.75
N TYR A 193 7.20 -1.68 7.07
CA TYR A 193 6.99 -0.79 8.21
C TYR A 193 6.74 -1.58 9.49
N LEU A 194 7.30 -1.10 10.61
CA LEU A 194 7.29 -1.80 11.89
C LEU A 194 6.18 -1.25 12.80
N VAL A 195 5.26 -2.11 13.22
CA VAL A 195 4.34 -1.83 14.31
C VAL A 195 4.90 -2.46 15.57
N LYS A 196 5.28 -1.62 16.55
CA LYS A 196 6.04 -2.05 17.71
C LYS A 196 5.19 -2.09 18.99
N ASP A 197 5.28 -3.19 19.74
CA ASP A 197 4.65 -3.34 21.05
C ASP A 197 5.65 -3.39 22.18
N ASP A 198 5.31 -2.80 23.32
CA ASP A 198 5.99 -3.05 24.57
C ASP A 198 5.32 -4.18 25.35
N VAL A 199 6.11 -4.91 26.12
CA VAL A 199 5.61 -5.95 27.00
C VAL A 199 4.99 -5.33 28.26
N THR A 200 3.90 -5.90 28.75
CA THR A 200 3.38 -5.55 30.06
C THR A 200 4.36 -5.97 31.14
N LYS A 201 4.65 -5.10 32.12
CA LYS A 201 5.69 -5.30 33.13
C LYS A 201 5.16 -5.02 34.51
N VAL A 202 5.51 -5.87 35.47
CA VAL A 202 5.36 -5.61 36.90
C VAL A 202 6.76 -5.49 37.51
N SER A 203 7.10 -4.32 38.05
CA SER A 203 8.36 -4.12 38.76
C SER A 203 8.11 -4.09 40.25
N ILE A 204 8.75 -4.99 40.98
CA ILE A 204 8.63 -5.10 42.44
C ILE A 204 10.00 -4.81 43.06
N LYS A 205 10.06 -3.79 43.92
CA LYS A 205 11.27 -3.42 44.63
C LYS A 205 11.02 -3.52 46.16
N LYS A 206 11.85 -4.29 46.87
CA LYS A 206 11.78 -4.41 48.29
C LYS A 206 12.84 -3.52 48.94
N MET A 207 12.41 -2.50 49.68
CA MET A 207 13.26 -1.53 50.36
C MET A 207 13.05 -1.57 51.85
N ASP A 208 14.01 -1.07 52.66
CA ASP A 208 13.82 -0.75 54.06
C ASP A 208 12.85 0.44 54.24
N ILE A 209 12.52 0.74 55.50
CA ILE A 209 11.58 1.82 55.82
C ILE A 209 12.05 3.20 55.37
N THR A 210 13.34 3.38 55.17
CA THR A 210 13.94 4.65 54.72
C THR A 210 13.85 4.79 53.19
N GLY A 211 13.57 3.72 52.47
CA GLY A 211 13.51 3.69 51.03
C GLY A 211 14.88 3.75 50.31
N ASN A 212 15.97 3.67 51.09
CA ASN A 212 17.34 3.86 50.58
C ASN A 212 18.15 2.58 50.43
N ASN A 213 17.77 1.52 51.16
CA ASN A 213 18.52 0.26 51.14
C ASN A 213 17.65 -0.89 50.67
N GLU A 214 18.23 -1.78 49.89
CA GLU A 214 17.59 -3.03 49.48
C GLU A 214 17.56 -3.99 50.70
N VAL A 215 16.41 -4.66 50.91
CA VAL A 215 16.27 -5.66 51.98
C VAL A 215 16.50 -7.05 51.40
N ALA A 216 17.67 -7.61 51.70
CA ALA A 216 18.04 -8.94 51.25
C ALA A 216 17.22 -10.05 51.98
N GLY A 217 16.97 -11.15 51.26
CA GLY A 217 16.30 -12.34 51.84
C GLY A 217 14.77 -12.26 51.94
N ALA A 218 14.13 -11.19 51.48
CA ALA A 218 12.68 -11.11 51.45
C ALA A 218 12.13 -12.11 50.41
N ARG A 219 11.14 -12.90 50.80
CA ARG A 219 10.42 -13.81 49.88
C ARG A 219 9.08 -13.19 49.54
N LEU A 220 8.83 -13.05 48.25
CA LEU A 220 7.57 -12.54 47.72
C LEU A 220 6.90 -13.67 46.91
N LEU A 221 5.59 -13.78 47.03
CA LEU A 221 4.77 -14.71 46.27
C LEU A 221 3.82 -13.89 45.39
N LEU A 222 3.96 -14.05 44.07
CA LEU A 222 2.99 -13.55 43.11
C LEU A 222 1.89 -14.61 42.98
N LYS A 223 0.64 -14.20 43.07
CA LYS A 223 -0.55 -15.02 42.82
C LYS A 223 -1.39 -14.36 41.79
N ASP A 224 -1.96 -15.14 40.89
CA ASP A 224 -3.01 -14.82 39.95
C ASP A 224 -4.37 -14.74 40.64
#